data_d53ad4cfddbaace5857441bd5b315951
#
_entry.id   d53ad4cfddbaace5857441bd5b315951
#
_cell.length_a   1.000
_cell.length_b   1.000
_cell.length_c   1.000
_cell.angle_alpha   90.00
_cell.angle_beta   90.00
_cell.angle_gamma   90.00
#
_symmetry.space_group_name_H-M   'P 1'
#
loop_
_entity.id
_entity.type
_entity.pdbx_description
1 polymer ?
#
loop_
_entity_poly.entity_id
_entity_poly.type
_entity_poly.pdbx_seq_one_letter_code
_entity_poly.pdbx_strand_id
1 'polypeptide(L)'
;TSGVVYGVNGEVNYDPQSRVNTFAHVNHTIDQTRLGVLLCINGTGILNSWVKRNIAPEGISYNEMNVLASKAPIGSAGISILPFGNGAERMLNNKEIGCSIRGLDFNAHGKHHIIRAAQEGIVFSFKYGIDIMEQMGIPVKMIHAGHANMFLSSIFRDTLAGVTGATIELYDTDGSVGAAKGAGIGAGIYKDNNEAFATLDKLDVIEPNVAKHQEYADAYAKWKYRLEKSMTGNIPAPVLSSDK
;
A
#
# COMPACT_ATOMS: atom_id res chain seq x y z
N THR A 1 -6.54 4.22 -8.83
CA THR A 1 -7.40 4.01 -7.68
C THR A 1 -6.59 4.01 -6.38
N SER A 2 -7.26 4.21 -5.26
CA SER A 2 -6.67 4.22 -3.93
C SER A 2 -6.33 2.81 -3.44
N GLY A 3 -5.38 2.71 -2.52
CA GLY A 3 -5.09 1.51 -1.77
C GLY A 3 -5.56 1.65 -0.33
N VAL A 4 -5.94 0.54 0.29
CA VAL A 4 -6.48 0.51 1.64
C VAL A 4 -5.77 -0.56 2.46
N VAL A 5 -5.34 -0.19 3.67
CA VAL A 5 -5.02 -1.13 4.74
C VAL A 5 -6.14 -1.05 5.76
N TYR A 6 -6.72 -2.20 6.07
CA TYR A 6 -7.85 -2.30 6.98
C TYR A 6 -7.54 -3.34 8.07
N GLY A 7 -7.63 -2.92 9.31
CA GLY A 7 -7.46 -3.78 10.48
C GLY A 7 -8.71 -3.83 11.33
N VAL A 8 -8.85 -4.90 12.12
CA VAL A 8 -9.89 -5.00 13.14
C VAL A 8 -9.22 -5.14 14.50
N ASN A 9 -9.54 -4.24 15.43
CA ASN A 9 -9.00 -4.20 16.78
C ASN A 9 -10.12 -4.40 17.82
N GLY A 10 -9.80 -5.09 18.92
CA GLY A 10 -10.70 -5.28 20.07
C GLY A 10 -10.65 -4.16 21.10
N GLU A 11 -9.70 -3.23 20.97
CA GLU A 11 -9.47 -2.14 21.91
C GLU A 11 -9.73 -0.78 21.25
N VAL A 12 -10.11 0.21 22.07
CA VAL A 12 -10.36 1.58 21.61
C VAL A 12 -9.03 2.31 21.44
N ASN A 13 -8.44 2.18 20.25
CA ASN A 13 -7.23 2.91 19.86
C ASN A 13 -7.56 3.89 18.75
N TYR A 14 -7.04 5.10 18.84
CA TYR A 14 -7.21 6.14 17.82
C TYR A 14 -5.92 6.94 17.64
N ASP A 15 -5.74 7.49 16.44
CA ASP A 15 -4.64 8.40 16.15
C ASP A 15 -5.03 9.82 16.60
N PRO A 16 -4.31 10.44 17.58
CA PRO A 16 -4.60 11.80 18.03
C PRO A 16 -4.56 12.86 16.92
N GLN A 17 -3.85 12.57 15.83
CA GLN A 17 -3.75 13.46 14.67
C GLN A 17 -4.79 13.14 13.57
N SER A 18 -5.66 12.16 13.80
CA SER A 18 -6.71 11.73 12.85
C SER A 18 -6.18 11.34 11.45
N ARG A 19 -4.94 10.83 11.36
CA ARG A 19 -4.32 10.37 10.10
C ARG A 19 -4.86 9.02 9.65
N VAL A 20 -5.40 8.24 10.60
CA VAL A 20 -6.04 6.94 10.39
C VAL A 20 -7.45 7.01 10.98
N ASN A 21 -8.43 6.41 10.31
CA ASN A 21 -9.81 6.36 10.79
C ASN A 21 -10.02 5.15 11.69
N THR A 22 -10.73 5.35 12.81
CA THR A 22 -11.23 4.27 13.67
C THR A 22 -12.75 4.39 13.76
N PHE A 23 -13.45 3.28 13.57
CA PHE A 23 -14.92 3.23 13.59
C PHE A 23 -15.43 1.85 14.02
N ALA A 24 -16.71 1.73 14.39
CA ALA A 24 -17.31 0.45 14.70
C ALA A 24 -17.31 -0.47 13.46
N HIS A 25 -16.74 -1.67 13.59
CA HIS A 25 -16.79 -2.67 12.54
C HIS A 25 -18.21 -3.24 12.40
N VAL A 26 -18.60 -3.72 11.22
CA VAL A 26 -19.95 -4.30 10.98
C VAL A 26 -20.30 -5.46 11.91
N ASN A 27 -19.30 -6.17 12.43
CA ASN A 27 -19.46 -7.24 13.40
C ASN A 27 -19.22 -6.78 14.86
N HIS A 28 -19.25 -5.47 15.13
CA HIS A 28 -19.20 -4.93 16.48
C HIS A 28 -20.52 -5.21 17.20
N THR A 29 -20.44 -5.72 18.43
CA THR A 29 -21.59 -5.96 19.31
C THR A 29 -21.31 -5.37 20.68
N ILE A 30 -22.36 -5.25 21.51
CA ILE A 30 -22.23 -4.74 22.88
C ILE A 30 -21.33 -5.64 23.74
N ASP A 31 -21.33 -6.95 23.46
CA ASP A 31 -20.55 -7.95 24.20
C ASP A 31 -19.17 -8.20 23.60
N GLN A 32 -18.95 -7.78 22.36
CA GLN A 32 -17.68 -8.00 21.65
C GLN A 32 -17.28 -6.75 20.88
N THR A 33 -16.35 -5.98 21.46
CA THR A 33 -15.78 -4.81 20.80
C THR A 33 -15.00 -5.24 19.55
N ARG A 34 -15.38 -4.69 18.40
CA ARG A 34 -14.65 -4.81 17.14
C ARG A 34 -14.61 -3.44 16.46
N LEU A 35 -13.42 -2.86 16.35
CA LEU A 35 -13.20 -1.56 15.76
C LEU A 35 -12.42 -1.73 14.46
N GLY A 36 -12.94 -1.17 13.40
CA GLY A 36 -12.25 -1.07 12.14
C GLY A 36 -11.23 0.07 12.19
N VAL A 37 -10.01 -0.19 11.77
CA VAL A 37 -8.95 0.81 11.61
C VAL A 37 -8.62 0.88 10.13
N LEU A 38 -8.84 2.03 9.52
CA LEU A 38 -8.74 2.24 8.08
C LEU A 38 -7.68 3.28 7.75
N LEU A 39 -6.68 2.85 6.99
CA LEU A 39 -5.73 3.70 6.29
C LEU A 39 -6.07 3.69 4.79
N CYS A 40 -6.29 4.86 4.20
CA CYS A 40 -6.47 5.01 2.76
C CYS A 40 -5.34 5.87 2.18
N ILE A 41 -4.80 5.46 1.04
CA ILE A 41 -3.76 6.17 0.29
C ILE A 41 -4.23 6.33 -1.16
N ASN A 42 -4.35 7.56 -1.61
CA ASN A 42 -4.97 7.89 -2.90
C ASN A 42 -4.09 7.59 -4.11
N GLY A 43 -2.77 7.71 -3.98
CA GLY A 43 -1.81 7.67 -5.08
C GLY A 43 -1.32 6.29 -5.51
N THR A 44 -1.89 5.19 -5.04
CA THR A 44 -1.32 3.85 -5.20
C THR A 44 -1.53 3.24 -6.59
N GLY A 45 -2.64 2.56 -6.84
CA GLY A 45 -2.90 1.87 -8.12
C GLY A 45 -2.92 2.83 -9.32
N ILE A 46 -3.29 4.10 -9.11
CA ILE A 46 -3.26 5.11 -10.17
C ILE A 46 -1.82 5.42 -10.62
N LEU A 47 -0.85 5.46 -9.70
CA LEU A 47 0.57 5.61 -10.07
C LEU A 47 1.05 4.42 -10.90
N ASN A 48 0.75 3.19 -10.49
CA ASN A 48 1.15 2.00 -11.25
C ASN A 48 0.57 2.01 -12.67
N SER A 49 -0.69 2.39 -12.82
CA SER A 49 -1.38 2.56 -14.09
C SER A 49 -0.77 3.69 -14.93
N TRP A 50 -0.42 4.81 -14.30
CA TRP A 50 0.21 5.94 -14.97
C TRP A 50 1.61 5.56 -15.50
N VAL A 51 2.42 4.87 -14.70
CA VAL A 51 3.75 4.37 -15.09
C VAL A 51 3.64 3.41 -16.28
N LYS A 52 2.64 2.51 -16.26
CA LYS A 52 2.39 1.60 -17.39
C LYS A 52 2.12 2.36 -18.69
N ARG A 53 1.30 3.40 -18.65
CA ARG A 53 0.89 4.15 -19.85
C ARG A 53 1.94 5.13 -20.37
N ASN A 54 2.78 5.71 -19.48
CA ASN A 54 3.64 6.83 -19.85
C ASN A 54 5.15 6.52 -19.79
N ILE A 55 5.56 5.48 -19.07
CA ILE A 55 6.99 5.15 -18.84
C ILE A 55 7.34 3.79 -19.43
N ALA A 56 6.50 2.78 -19.21
CA ALA A 56 6.76 1.44 -19.69
C ALA A 56 6.71 1.37 -21.24
N PRO A 57 7.30 0.32 -21.87
CA PRO A 57 7.15 0.12 -23.30
C PRO A 57 5.69 0.05 -23.73
N GLU A 58 5.38 0.56 -24.90
CA GLU A 58 4.02 0.52 -25.45
C GLU A 58 3.51 -0.92 -25.61
N GLY A 59 2.23 -1.15 -25.29
CA GLY A 59 1.61 -2.46 -25.41
C GLY A 59 1.97 -3.47 -24.32
N ILE A 60 2.90 -3.14 -23.40
CA ILE A 60 3.34 -4.06 -22.35
C ILE A 60 2.18 -4.45 -21.42
N SER A 61 2.06 -5.72 -21.08
CA SER A 61 1.18 -6.20 -20.03
C SER A 61 1.72 -5.84 -18.63
N TYR A 62 0.86 -5.89 -17.59
CA TYR A 62 1.33 -5.72 -16.21
C TYR A 62 2.33 -6.80 -15.79
N ASN A 63 2.17 -8.02 -16.30
CA ASN A 63 3.06 -9.12 -15.98
C ASN A 63 4.48 -8.88 -16.53
N GLU A 64 4.57 -8.48 -17.81
CA GLU A 64 5.84 -8.11 -18.44
C GLU A 64 6.47 -6.87 -17.80
N MET A 65 5.64 -5.90 -17.37
CA MET A 65 6.11 -4.72 -16.62
C MET A 65 6.74 -5.15 -15.29
N ASN A 66 6.15 -6.11 -14.58
CA ASN A 66 6.71 -6.67 -13.34
C ASN A 66 8.04 -7.40 -13.60
N VAL A 67 8.12 -8.20 -14.68
CA VAL A 67 9.38 -8.84 -15.11
C VAL A 67 10.44 -7.80 -15.46
N LEU A 68 10.06 -6.69 -16.11
CA LEU A 68 11.01 -5.61 -16.40
C LEU A 68 11.51 -4.96 -15.11
N ALA A 69 10.63 -4.67 -14.17
CA ALA A 69 10.97 -4.07 -12.88
C ALA A 69 11.89 -4.95 -12.01
N SER A 70 11.77 -6.28 -12.12
CA SER A 70 12.60 -7.21 -11.35
C SER A 70 14.11 -7.17 -11.73
N LYS A 71 14.45 -6.55 -12.86
CA LYS A 71 15.85 -6.32 -13.27
C LYS A 71 16.55 -5.23 -12.45
N ALA A 72 15.80 -4.36 -11.76
CA ALA A 72 16.37 -3.37 -10.86
C ALA A 72 16.57 -3.97 -9.45
N PRO A 73 17.59 -3.53 -8.69
CA PRO A 73 17.80 -3.98 -7.31
C PRO A 73 16.75 -3.38 -6.37
N ILE A 74 16.67 -3.91 -5.14
CA ILE A 74 15.90 -3.33 -4.05
C ILE A 74 16.36 -1.88 -3.84
N GLY A 75 15.39 -0.97 -3.61
CA GLY A 75 15.65 0.46 -3.51
C GLY A 75 15.98 1.12 -4.85
N SER A 76 15.76 0.41 -5.97
CA SER A 76 15.83 0.94 -7.35
C SER A 76 17.11 1.73 -7.65
N ALA A 77 18.27 1.23 -7.17
CA ALA A 77 19.58 1.88 -7.27
C ALA A 77 19.58 3.33 -6.72
N GLY A 78 18.69 3.64 -5.80
CA GLY A 78 18.61 4.95 -5.16
C GLY A 78 17.51 5.89 -5.66
N ILE A 79 16.72 5.50 -6.64
CA ILE A 79 15.50 6.25 -6.98
C ILE A 79 14.46 6.05 -5.87
N SER A 80 13.74 7.11 -5.53
CA SER A 80 12.51 7.03 -4.74
C SER A 80 11.39 7.77 -5.44
N ILE A 81 10.20 7.18 -5.45
CA ILE A 81 8.98 7.85 -5.93
C ILE A 81 8.05 8.05 -4.74
N LEU A 82 7.63 9.30 -4.52
CA LEU A 82 6.58 9.65 -3.56
C LEU A 82 5.25 9.61 -4.32
N PRO A 83 4.29 8.70 -3.98
CA PRO A 83 3.14 8.39 -4.85
C PRO A 83 1.94 9.32 -4.64
N PHE A 84 2.11 10.52 -4.12
CA PHE A 84 1.03 11.38 -3.62
C PHE A 84 0.47 12.35 -4.68
N GLY A 85 0.43 11.92 -5.93
CA GLY A 85 -0.05 12.72 -7.06
C GLY A 85 -1.56 12.66 -7.33
N ASN A 86 -2.37 12.28 -6.34
CA ASN A 86 -3.82 12.16 -6.49
C ASN A 86 -4.59 12.92 -5.39
N GLY A 87 -4.13 14.13 -5.10
CA GLY A 87 -4.73 15.03 -4.09
C GLY A 87 -4.15 14.85 -2.69
N ALA A 88 -4.84 15.42 -1.72
CA ALA A 88 -4.43 15.44 -0.33
C ALA A 88 -4.51 14.04 0.33
N GLU A 89 -3.54 13.75 1.18
CA GLU A 89 -3.45 12.48 1.91
C GLU A 89 -3.72 12.68 3.40
N ARG A 90 -4.71 11.96 3.92
CA ARG A 90 -5.06 12.01 5.34
C ARG A 90 -3.87 11.65 6.23
N MET A 91 -3.12 10.61 5.89
CA MET A 91 -1.95 10.20 6.67
C MET A 91 -0.81 11.23 6.71
N LEU A 92 -0.86 12.23 5.82
CA LEU A 92 0.05 13.38 5.79
C LEU A 92 -0.61 14.65 6.36
N ASN A 93 -1.59 14.50 7.27
CA ASN A 93 -2.37 15.61 7.84
C ASN A 93 -3.10 16.44 6.76
N ASN A 94 -3.66 15.77 5.77
CA ASN A 94 -4.36 16.34 4.61
C ASN A 94 -3.48 17.28 3.76
N LYS A 95 -2.16 17.09 3.79
CA LYS A 95 -1.26 17.83 2.91
C LYS A 95 -1.32 17.27 1.49
N GLU A 96 -1.27 18.17 0.53
CA GLU A 96 -1.10 17.87 -0.89
C GLU A 96 0.35 18.17 -1.27
N ILE A 97 1.19 17.12 -1.36
CA ILE A 97 2.63 17.26 -1.65
C ILE A 97 2.99 16.84 -3.08
N GLY A 98 2.03 16.32 -3.82
CA GLY A 98 2.22 15.84 -5.18
C GLY A 98 3.07 14.58 -5.30
N CYS A 99 3.15 14.05 -6.53
CA CYS A 99 4.07 12.97 -6.86
C CYS A 99 5.45 13.54 -7.18
N SER A 100 6.51 12.88 -6.76
CA SER A 100 7.87 13.28 -7.13
C SER A 100 8.79 12.07 -7.32
N ILE A 101 9.70 12.18 -8.30
CA ILE A 101 10.79 11.24 -8.55
C ILE A 101 12.07 11.88 -8.01
N ARG A 102 12.79 11.19 -7.14
CA ARG A 102 14.01 11.67 -6.48
C ARG A 102 15.17 10.72 -6.70
N GLY A 103 16.37 11.27 -6.86
CA GLY A 103 17.60 10.49 -7.01
C GLY A 103 17.75 9.87 -8.40
N LEU A 104 17.09 10.40 -9.43
CA LEU A 104 17.29 9.98 -10.81
C LEU A 104 18.65 10.46 -11.32
N ASP A 105 19.43 9.52 -11.87
CA ASP A 105 20.70 9.76 -12.58
C ASP A 105 20.53 9.25 -14.02
N PHE A 106 20.71 10.13 -14.98
CA PHE A 106 20.46 9.84 -16.40
C PHE A 106 21.47 8.84 -17.01
N ASN A 107 22.63 8.66 -16.39
CA ASN A 107 23.64 7.72 -16.85
C ASN A 107 23.47 6.31 -16.26
N ALA A 108 22.79 6.20 -15.11
CA ALA A 108 22.68 4.94 -14.36
C ALA A 108 21.28 4.30 -14.46
N HIS A 109 20.22 5.10 -14.63
CA HIS A 109 18.87 4.63 -14.46
C HIS A 109 18.08 4.49 -15.77
N GLY A 110 17.45 3.33 -15.96
CA GLY A 110 16.53 3.07 -17.07
C GLY A 110 15.09 2.87 -16.59
N LYS A 111 14.20 2.55 -17.53
CA LYS A 111 12.75 2.35 -17.26
C LYS A 111 12.48 1.32 -16.15
N HIS A 112 13.25 0.24 -16.09
CA HIS A 112 13.09 -0.82 -15.08
C HIS A 112 13.30 -0.29 -13.65
N HIS A 113 14.23 0.63 -13.45
CA HIS A 113 14.43 1.28 -12.16
C HIS A 113 13.23 2.17 -11.78
N ILE A 114 12.69 2.95 -12.74
CA ILE A 114 11.53 3.81 -12.50
C ILE A 114 10.29 2.98 -12.16
N ILE A 115 10.07 1.89 -12.90
CA ILE A 115 8.91 1.00 -12.67
C ILE A 115 9.01 0.35 -11.29
N ARG A 116 10.19 -0.15 -10.91
CA ARG A 116 10.40 -0.71 -9.57
C ARG A 116 10.23 0.35 -8.49
N ALA A 117 10.83 1.52 -8.64
CA ALA A 117 10.71 2.61 -7.69
C ALA A 117 9.26 3.06 -7.46
N ALA A 118 8.41 2.98 -8.49
CA ALA A 118 6.99 3.27 -8.35
C ALA A 118 6.28 2.23 -7.49
N GLN A 119 6.54 0.93 -7.71
CA GLN A 119 5.96 -0.14 -6.90
C GLN A 119 6.46 -0.09 -5.46
N GLU A 120 7.77 0.11 -5.25
CA GLU A 120 8.37 0.28 -3.93
C GLU A 120 7.81 1.54 -3.22
N GLY A 121 7.66 2.65 -3.92
CA GLY A 121 7.09 3.89 -3.38
C GLY A 121 5.64 3.71 -2.89
N ILE A 122 4.84 2.93 -3.62
CA ILE A 122 3.49 2.53 -3.20
C ILE A 122 3.56 1.72 -1.91
N VAL A 123 4.42 0.69 -1.86
CA VAL A 123 4.60 -0.15 -0.65
C VAL A 123 5.09 0.68 0.53
N PHE A 124 6.07 1.55 0.33
CA PHE A 124 6.61 2.39 1.40
C PHE A 124 5.57 3.38 1.94
N SER A 125 4.63 3.82 1.11
CA SER A 125 3.50 4.63 1.59
C SER A 125 2.55 3.82 2.48
N PHE A 126 2.32 2.53 2.20
CA PHE A 126 1.61 1.63 3.10
C PHE A 126 2.39 1.41 4.41
N LYS A 127 3.71 1.16 4.33
CA LYS A 127 4.54 0.99 5.53
C LYS A 127 4.52 2.24 6.41
N TYR A 128 4.56 3.43 5.83
CA TYR A 128 4.44 4.68 6.58
C TYR A 128 3.11 4.77 7.34
N GLY A 129 2.01 4.36 6.73
CA GLY A 129 0.72 4.28 7.40
C GLY A 129 0.65 3.17 8.45
N ILE A 130 1.27 2.03 8.18
CA ILE A 130 1.40 0.93 9.16
C ILE A 130 2.24 1.37 10.36
N ASP A 131 3.32 2.16 10.18
CA ASP A 131 4.08 2.75 11.29
C ASP A 131 3.19 3.60 12.21
N ILE A 132 2.21 4.34 11.63
CA ILE A 132 1.23 5.10 12.41
C ILE A 132 0.33 4.16 13.22
N MET A 133 -0.15 3.07 12.61
CA MET A 133 -0.97 2.07 13.30
C MET A 133 -0.19 1.37 14.42
N GLU A 134 1.08 1.05 14.20
CA GLU A 134 1.98 0.49 15.22
C GLU A 134 2.17 1.46 16.40
N GLN A 135 2.30 2.77 16.14
CA GLN A 135 2.33 3.82 17.19
C GLN A 135 1.02 3.91 17.98
N MET A 136 -0.10 3.52 17.39
CA MET A 136 -1.39 3.40 18.08
C MET A 136 -1.51 2.12 18.92
N GLY A 137 -0.48 1.26 18.96
CA GLY A 137 -0.52 -0.04 19.64
C GLY A 137 -1.16 -1.16 18.83
N ILE A 138 -1.25 -1.01 17.51
CA ILE A 138 -1.84 -2.01 16.59
C ILE A 138 -0.71 -2.63 15.75
N PRO A 139 -0.04 -3.69 16.23
CA PRO A 139 1.03 -4.34 15.48
C PRO A 139 0.47 -5.15 14.31
N VAL A 140 1.09 -5.02 13.14
CA VAL A 140 0.72 -5.77 11.94
C VAL A 140 1.68 -6.94 11.75
N LYS A 141 1.24 -8.16 12.06
CA LYS A 141 2.02 -9.40 11.92
C LYS A 141 1.59 -10.26 10.73
N MET A 142 0.33 -10.14 10.34
CA MET A 142 -0.29 -10.90 9.26
C MET A 142 -1.11 -9.95 8.38
N ILE A 143 -0.96 -10.10 7.07
CA ILE A 143 -1.74 -9.37 6.07
C ILE A 143 -2.53 -10.38 5.25
N HIS A 144 -3.85 -10.28 5.26
CA HIS A 144 -4.72 -11.05 4.37
C HIS A 144 -5.07 -10.19 3.16
N ALA A 145 -4.84 -10.72 1.97
CA ALA A 145 -5.10 -10.00 0.73
C ALA A 145 -5.74 -10.90 -0.32
N GLY A 146 -6.59 -10.31 -1.16
CA GLY A 146 -7.07 -10.97 -2.38
C GLY A 146 -5.96 -11.00 -3.44
N HIS A 147 -5.90 -12.09 -4.21
CA HIS A 147 -4.96 -12.24 -5.33
C HIS A 147 -5.43 -11.39 -6.53
N ALA A 148 -5.37 -10.06 -6.36
CA ALA A 148 -5.83 -9.08 -7.32
C ALA A 148 -4.97 -7.81 -7.29
N ASN A 149 -5.09 -6.94 -8.29
CA ASN A 149 -4.46 -5.63 -8.36
C ASN A 149 -2.94 -5.68 -8.14
N MET A 150 -2.40 -4.87 -7.20
CA MET A 150 -0.97 -4.82 -6.91
C MET A 150 -0.42 -6.11 -6.33
N PHE A 151 -1.24 -6.93 -5.68
CA PHE A 151 -0.82 -8.24 -5.15
C PHE A 151 -0.53 -9.29 -6.25
N LEU A 152 -0.80 -9.00 -7.52
CA LEU A 152 -0.32 -9.78 -8.65
C LEU A 152 1.18 -9.59 -8.92
N SER A 153 1.81 -8.53 -8.40
CA SER A 153 3.25 -8.28 -8.51
C SER A 153 4.01 -8.94 -7.36
N SER A 154 4.96 -9.83 -7.69
CA SER A 154 5.88 -10.39 -6.69
C SER A 154 6.72 -9.30 -6.03
N ILE A 155 7.19 -8.29 -6.79
CA ILE A 155 7.94 -7.15 -6.25
C ILE A 155 7.13 -6.45 -5.17
N PHE A 156 5.83 -6.19 -5.41
CA PHE A 156 4.96 -5.56 -4.43
C PHE A 156 4.84 -6.41 -3.16
N ARG A 157 4.56 -7.71 -3.30
CA ARG A 157 4.40 -8.65 -2.18
C ARG A 157 5.69 -8.78 -1.37
N ASP A 158 6.81 -9.05 -2.06
CA ASP A 158 8.12 -9.26 -1.43
C ASP A 158 8.60 -8.00 -0.71
N THR A 159 8.39 -6.82 -1.31
CA THR A 159 8.72 -5.54 -0.68
C THR A 159 7.86 -5.29 0.55
N LEU A 160 6.55 -5.56 0.47
CA LEU A 160 5.63 -5.35 1.58
C LEU A 160 5.96 -6.28 2.75
N ALA A 161 6.13 -7.57 2.50
CA ALA A 161 6.55 -8.52 3.52
C ALA A 161 7.93 -8.15 4.10
N GLY A 162 8.90 -7.82 3.23
CA GLY A 162 10.26 -7.49 3.64
C GLY A 162 10.36 -6.23 4.51
N VAL A 163 9.59 -5.17 4.21
CA VAL A 163 9.66 -3.90 4.95
C VAL A 163 8.78 -3.88 6.20
N THR A 164 7.70 -4.67 6.23
CA THR A 164 6.80 -4.74 7.40
C THR A 164 7.20 -5.84 8.37
N GLY A 165 7.89 -6.87 7.91
CA GLY A 165 8.12 -8.10 8.67
C GLY A 165 6.86 -8.96 8.83
N ALA A 166 5.77 -8.62 8.14
CA ALA A 166 4.51 -9.34 8.22
C ALA A 166 4.44 -10.45 7.16
N THR A 167 3.88 -11.59 7.52
CA THR A 167 3.50 -12.64 6.57
C THR A 167 2.28 -12.19 5.76
N ILE A 168 2.27 -12.44 4.46
CA ILE A 168 1.13 -12.13 3.58
C ILE A 168 0.48 -13.42 3.14
N GLU A 169 -0.81 -13.58 3.43
CA GLU A 169 -1.63 -14.66 2.90
C GLU A 169 -2.49 -14.15 1.74
N LEU A 170 -2.39 -14.83 0.60
CA LEU A 170 -3.20 -14.50 -0.58
C LEU A 170 -4.35 -15.49 -0.72
N TYR A 171 -5.51 -14.93 -0.99
CA TYR A 171 -6.74 -15.68 -1.15
C TYR A 171 -7.35 -15.49 -2.54
N ASP A 172 -8.07 -16.52 -3.02
CA ASP A 172 -8.84 -16.46 -4.28
C ASP A 172 -10.11 -15.62 -4.09
N THR A 173 -9.91 -14.34 -3.93
CA THR A 173 -11.00 -13.36 -3.73
C THR A 173 -10.56 -11.95 -4.09
N ASP A 174 -11.54 -11.07 -4.14
CA ASP A 174 -11.36 -9.63 -4.18
C ASP A 174 -12.37 -8.92 -3.25
N GLY A 175 -12.31 -7.59 -3.18
CA GLY A 175 -13.20 -6.81 -2.33
C GLY A 175 -14.69 -6.93 -2.71
N SER A 176 -15.01 -7.17 -3.98
CA SER A 176 -16.40 -7.30 -4.45
C SER A 176 -17.04 -8.61 -3.99
N VAL A 177 -16.28 -9.71 -4.04
CA VAL A 177 -16.70 -11.01 -3.52
C VAL A 177 -16.91 -10.96 -2.01
N GLY A 178 -15.97 -10.33 -1.28
CA GLY A 178 -16.12 -10.14 0.17
C GLY A 178 -17.36 -9.35 0.55
N ALA A 179 -17.64 -8.24 -0.17
CA ALA A 179 -18.81 -7.42 0.05
C ALA A 179 -20.13 -8.20 -0.25
N ALA A 180 -20.16 -8.97 -1.34
CA ALA A 180 -21.31 -9.80 -1.70
C ALA A 180 -21.60 -10.88 -0.64
N LYS A 181 -20.55 -11.55 -0.12
CA LYS A 181 -20.68 -12.54 0.96
C LYS A 181 -21.18 -11.89 2.25
N GLY A 182 -20.65 -10.70 2.61
CA GLY A 182 -21.14 -9.94 3.76
C GLY A 182 -22.61 -9.56 3.64
N ALA A 183 -23.05 -9.10 2.47
CA ALA A 183 -24.46 -8.82 2.19
C ALA A 183 -25.32 -10.09 2.28
N GLY A 184 -24.81 -11.23 1.79
CA GLY A 184 -25.48 -12.54 1.88
C GLY A 184 -25.72 -13.01 3.31
N ILE A 185 -24.75 -12.75 4.22
CA ILE A 185 -24.93 -13.01 5.66
C ILE A 185 -26.03 -12.12 6.23
N GLY A 186 -25.98 -10.81 5.93
CA GLY A 186 -27.01 -9.86 6.39
C GLY A 186 -28.42 -10.16 5.87
N ALA A 187 -28.53 -10.74 4.67
CA ALA A 187 -29.79 -11.17 4.05
C ALA A 187 -30.26 -12.57 4.50
N GLY A 188 -29.49 -13.28 5.35
CA GLY A 188 -29.81 -14.64 5.78
C GLY A 188 -29.61 -15.73 4.70
N ILE A 189 -28.89 -15.43 3.61
CA ILE A 189 -28.50 -16.42 2.59
C ILE A 189 -27.46 -17.38 3.15
N TYR A 190 -26.50 -16.84 3.92
CA TYR A 190 -25.54 -17.61 4.70
C TYR A 190 -25.88 -17.50 6.18
N LYS A 191 -25.77 -18.62 6.89
CA LYS A 191 -26.03 -18.69 8.33
C LYS A 191 -25.05 -17.86 9.15
N ASP A 192 -23.77 -17.91 8.77
CA ASP A 192 -22.67 -17.25 9.47
C ASP A 192 -21.45 -17.03 8.55
N ASN A 193 -20.41 -16.44 9.10
CA ASN A 193 -19.16 -16.22 8.39
C ASN A 193 -18.49 -17.52 7.93
N ASN A 194 -18.58 -18.59 8.70
CA ASN A 194 -17.93 -19.86 8.36
C ASN A 194 -18.55 -20.45 7.09
N GLU A 195 -19.88 -20.42 6.98
CA GLU A 195 -20.56 -20.87 5.78
C GLU A 195 -20.26 -19.97 4.58
N ALA A 196 -20.31 -18.64 4.74
CA ALA A 196 -20.06 -17.69 3.66
C ALA A 196 -18.64 -17.80 3.08
N PHE A 197 -17.66 -18.09 3.92
CA PHE A 197 -16.25 -18.16 3.54
C PHE A 197 -15.68 -19.59 3.47
N ALA A 198 -16.51 -20.63 3.58
CA ALA A 198 -16.10 -22.03 3.51
C ALA A 198 -15.34 -22.41 2.22
N THR A 199 -15.62 -21.68 1.13
CA THR A 199 -14.98 -21.90 -0.20
C THR A 199 -13.87 -20.89 -0.49
N LEU A 200 -13.34 -20.19 0.53
CA LEU A 200 -12.25 -19.24 0.35
C LEU A 200 -10.91 -19.98 0.37
N ASP A 201 -10.32 -20.14 -0.82
CA ASP A 201 -9.06 -20.83 -0.98
C ASP A 201 -7.86 -19.89 -0.73
N LYS A 202 -6.93 -20.36 0.11
CA LYS A 202 -5.63 -19.73 0.27
C LYS A 202 -4.72 -20.18 -0.88
N LEU A 203 -4.28 -19.23 -1.69
CA LEU A 203 -3.49 -19.49 -2.89
C LEU A 203 -1.98 -19.51 -2.62
N ASP A 204 -1.51 -18.62 -1.73
CA ASP A 204 -0.07 -18.45 -1.49
C ASP A 204 0.18 -17.83 -0.11
N VAL A 205 1.38 -18.05 0.41
CA VAL A 205 1.88 -17.44 1.66
C VAL A 205 3.26 -16.85 1.39
N ILE A 206 3.40 -15.56 1.56
CA ILE A 206 4.66 -14.83 1.36
C ILE A 206 5.25 -14.50 2.73
N GLU A 207 6.34 -15.17 3.06
CA GLU A 207 7.10 -14.90 4.28
C GLU A 207 8.12 -13.79 4.05
N PRO A 208 8.42 -12.96 5.09
CA PRO A 208 9.48 -11.98 5.02
C PRO A 208 10.83 -12.64 4.76
N ASN A 209 11.56 -12.19 3.74
CA ASN A 209 12.91 -12.67 3.48
C ASN A 209 13.91 -12.01 4.44
N VAL A 210 14.29 -12.74 5.48
CA VAL A 210 15.20 -12.26 6.54
C VAL A 210 16.54 -11.79 6.00
N ALA A 211 17.08 -12.47 4.97
CA ALA A 211 18.38 -12.12 4.38
C ALA A 211 18.35 -10.75 3.65
N LYS A 212 17.17 -10.31 3.20
CA LYS A 212 16.97 -9.04 2.50
C LYS A 212 16.37 -7.94 3.38
N HIS A 213 16.12 -8.23 4.65
CA HIS A 213 15.44 -7.31 5.55
C HIS A 213 16.16 -5.95 5.63
N GLN A 214 17.50 -5.96 5.76
CA GLN A 214 18.26 -4.72 5.85
C GLN A 214 18.19 -3.88 4.58
N GLU A 215 18.22 -4.53 3.39
CA GLU A 215 18.09 -3.81 2.12
C GLU A 215 16.73 -3.09 2.00
N TYR A 216 15.64 -3.75 2.40
CA TYR A 216 14.31 -3.15 2.42
C TYR A 216 14.20 -2.02 3.46
N ALA A 217 14.78 -2.22 4.65
CA ALA A 217 14.79 -1.20 5.71
C ALA A 217 15.55 0.06 5.27
N ASP A 218 16.71 -0.09 4.64
CA ASP A 218 17.52 1.03 4.14
C ASP A 218 16.79 1.78 3.00
N ALA A 219 16.15 1.04 2.09
CA ALA A 219 15.37 1.63 1.00
C ALA A 219 14.18 2.43 1.55
N TYR A 220 13.47 1.89 2.54
CA TYR A 220 12.37 2.57 3.22
C TYR A 220 12.85 3.80 3.99
N ALA A 221 13.92 3.70 4.76
CA ALA A 221 14.48 4.82 5.51
C ALA A 221 14.84 6.00 4.59
N LYS A 222 15.45 5.71 3.44
CA LYS A 222 15.78 6.72 2.43
C LYS A 222 14.52 7.36 1.82
N TRP A 223 13.50 6.56 1.52
CA TRP A 223 12.21 7.04 1.02
C TRP A 223 11.51 7.91 2.07
N LYS A 224 11.43 7.45 3.33
CA LYS A 224 10.83 8.18 4.45
C LYS A 224 11.50 9.53 4.70
N TYR A 225 12.83 9.57 4.69
CA TYR A 225 13.58 10.83 4.79
C TYR A 225 13.17 11.83 3.69
N ARG A 226 13.00 11.36 2.45
CA ARG A 226 12.59 12.21 1.33
C ARG A 226 11.15 12.70 1.47
N LEU A 227 10.25 11.85 2.00
CA LEU A 227 8.89 12.23 2.34
C LEU A 227 8.87 13.34 3.40
N GLU A 228 9.58 13.14 4.51
CA GLU A 228 9.65 14.11 5.61
C GLU A 228 10.20 15.47 5.15
N LYS A 229 11.22 15.47 4.31
CA LYS A 229 11.73 16.71 3.68
C LYS A 229 10.69 17.39 2.79
N SER A 230 9.91 16.63 2.04
CA SER A 230 8.84 17.18 1.19
C SER A 230 7.70 17.79 2.03
N MET A 231 7.41 17.23 3.21
CA MET A 231 6.39 17.76 4.12
C MET A 231 6.80 19.03 4.87
N THR A 232 8.10 19.25 5.08
CA THR A 232 8.60 20.42 5.84
C THR A 232 8.76 21.69 4.98
N GLY A 233 8.40 21.66 3.69
CA GLY A 233 8.38 22.85 2.84
C GLY A 233 9.75 23.33 2.35
N ASN A 234 10.83 22.59 2.56
CA ASN A 234 12.15 22.91 1.97
C ASN A 234 12.26 22.57 0.46
N ILE A 235 11.13 22.37 -0.19
CA ILE A 235 11.00 22.25 -1.64
C ILE A 235 9.92 23.26 -2.03
N PRO A 236 10.20 24.31 -2.81
CA PRO A 236 9.17 25.22 -3.26
C PRO A 236 8.09 24.41 -4.00
N ALA A 237 6.84 24.62 -3.59
CA ALA A 237 5.71 24.10 -4.36
C ALA A 237 5.85 24.61 -5.80
N PRO A 238 5.54 23.78 -6.82
CA PRO A 238 5.44 24.33 -8.18
C PRO A 238 4.41 25.45 -8.16
N VAL A 239 4.81 26.64 -8.58
CA VAL A 239 3.88 27.75 -8.81
C VAL A 239 2.99 27.28 -9.95
N LEU A 240 1.82 26.76 -9.63
CA LEU A 240 0.75 26.60 -10.62
C LEU A 240 0.34 28.02 -11.00
N SER A 241 0.80 28.48 -12.15
CA SER A 241 0.26 29.70 -12.75
C SER A 241 -1.24 29.47 -12.92
N SER A 242 -2.04 30.27 -12.22
CA SER A 242 -3.48 30.38 -12.42
C SER A 242 -3.74 31.11 -13.75
N ASP A 243 -3.48 30.42 -14.86
CA ASP A 243 -3.85 30.96 -16.16
C ASP A 243 -4.52 29.86 -16.99
N LYS A 244 -5.83 30.06 -17.08
CA LYS A 244 -6.90 29.60 -17.97
C LYS A 244 -7.67 28.35 -17.58
#